data_2fe4473827769db67eac1300c4ac6992
#
_entry.id   2fe4473827769db67eac1300c4ac6992
#
_cell.length_a   1.000
_cell.length_b   1.000
_cell.length_c   1.000
_cell.angle_alpha   90.00
_cell.angle_beta   90.00
_cell.angle_gamma   90.00
#
_symmetry.space_group_name_H-M   'P 1'
#
loop_
_entity.id
_entity.type
_entity.pdbx_description
1 polymer ?
#
loop_
_entity_poly.entity_id
_entity_poly.type
_entity_poly.pdbx_seq_one_letter_code
_entity_poly.pdbx_strand_id
1 'polypeptide(L)'
;MSKGKEQKPVILQVLPELDHGGVEVGTVQIADALRQHGIKNFVASAGGRMVHDLEKIKVPHITLPLKTKNPIKLYLNSLKLEKIIKENGINIVHARSRAPAWSAYWAAKRAGVKFMTTFHGTYGLGPKGIKKFYNRVMTYGQLVIAISNHIKKHITENYRINEDKIRLIHRCVDIEKFSPAAVSQERIIRAVQENNIPEDLPVISLIGRITRWKGQHVLLEALSKLKDRDFFCLIVGSDQGRVKYTEELKELVKKYGLESKVKFIGQSFDIPALLMVSDIVLSTPVEPEA
;
A
#
# COMPACT_ATOMS: atom_id res chain seq x y z
N MET A 1 38.20 14.61 22.86
CA MET A 1 36.95 13.83 22.91
C MET A 1 36.68 13.33 21.51
N SER A 2 36.91 12.05 21.26
CA SER A 2 36.65 11.39 19.97
C SER A 2 35.13 11.42 19.72
N LYS A 3 34.69 12.11 18.66
CA LYS A 3 33.34 11.96 18.15
C LYS A 3 33.21 10.50 17.71
N GLY A 4 32.59 9.67 18.55
CA GLY A 4 32.29 8.29 18.18
C GLY A 4 31.57 8.32 16.82
N LYS A 5 32.09 7.55 15.86
CA LYS A 5 31.39 7.34 14.57
C LYS A 5 29.97 6.87 14.90
N GLU A 6 28.98 7.72 14.66
CA GLU A 6 27.56 7.32 14.78
C GLU A 6 27.36 6.09 13.91
N GLN A 7 27.12 4.96 14.55
CA GLN A 7 26.91 3.71 13.86
C GLN A 7 25.61 3.84 13.05
N LYS A 8 25.71 3.71 11.72
CA LYS A 8 24.54 3.78 10.85
C LYS A 8 23.48 2.77 11.31
N PRO A 9 22.20 3.12 11.29
CA PRO A 9 21.16 2.20 11.71
C PRO A 9 21.08 0.96 10.78
N VAL A 10 20.70 -0.18 11.35
CA VAL A 10 20.33 -1.39 10.63
C VAL A 10 18.84 -1.61 10.83
N ILE A 11 18.07 -1.60 9.76
CA ILE A 11 16.61 -1.52 9.81
C ILE A 11 15.97 -2.82 9.33
N LEU A 12 14.95 -3.30 10.06
CA LEU A 12 14.07 -4.38 9.63
C LEU A 12 12.68 -3.83 9.41
N GLN A 13 12.20 -3.80 8.16
CA GLN A 13 10.81 -3.54 7.83
C GLN A 13 9.99 -4.82 7.92
N VAL A 14 8.82 -4.75 8.55
CA VAL A 14 7.96 -5.93 8.80
C VAL A 14 6.55 -5.65 8.31
N LEU A 15 6.05 -6.49 7.39
CA LEU A 15 4.71 -6.39 6.80
C LEU A 15 4.09 -7.78 6.61
N PRO A 16 2.76 -7.90 6.37
CA PRO A 16 2.11 -9.21 6.24
C PRO A 16 2.61 -10.01 5.05
N GLU A 17 2.66 -9.40 3.90
CA GLU A 17 3.03 -9.98 2.60
C GLU A 17 3.58 -8.91 1.67
N LEU A 18 4.23 -9.31 0.58
CA LEU A 18 4.77 -8.46 -0.48
C LEU A 18 4.12 -8.80 -1.82
N ASP A 19 2.79 -8.72 -1.89
CA ASP A 19 2.09 -9.03 -3.12
C ASP A 19 1.80 -7.76 -3.94
N HIS A 20 0.69 -7.07 -3.67
CA HIS A 20 0.32 -5.83 -4.36
C HIS A 20 -0.39 -4.87 -3.42
N GLY A 21 0.03 -3.63 -3.47
CA GLY A 21 -0.64 -2.55 -2.76
C GLY A 21 0.30 -1.42 -2.40
N GLY A 22 -0.29 -0.35 -1.92
CA GLY A 22 0.50 0.83 -1.61
C GLY A 22 1.48 0.61 -0.45
N VAL A 23 1.21 -0.28 0.50
CA VAL A 23 2.14 -0.59 1.61
C VAL A 23 3.35 -1.33 1.09
N GLU A 24 3.12 -2.31 0.23
CA GLU A 24 4.12 -3.17 -0.39
C GLU A 24 5.05 -2.36 -1.28
N VAL A 25 4.49 -1.58 -2.22
CA VAL A 25 5.25 -0.65 -3.08
C VAL A 25 6.08 0.32 -2.25
N GLY A 26 5.48 0.98 -1.26
CA GLY A 26 6.21 1.90 -0.38
C GLY A 26 7.25 1.22 0.50
N THR A 27 7.13 -0.11 0.77
CA THR A 27 8.17 -0.86 1.49
C THR A 27 9.40 -1.06 0.62
N VAL A 28 9.21 -1.45 -0.65
CA VAL A 28 10.29 -1.62 -1.62
C VAL A 28 10.98 -0.29 -1.90
N GLN A 29 10.22 0.79 -2.12
CA GLN A 29 10.77 2.13 -2.34
C GLN A 29 11.63 2.61 -1.16
N ILE A 30 11.17 2.43 0.08
CA ILE A 30 11.95 2.79 1.27
C ILE A 30 13.16 1.87 1.41
N ALA A 31 13.04 0.59 1.11
CA ALA A 31 14.17 -0.34 1.16
C ALA A 31 15.27 0.08 0.18
N ASP A 32 14.91 0.49 -1.03
CA ASP A 32 15.86 0.98 -2.02
C ASP A 32 16.48 2.31 -1.62
N ALA A 33 15.69 3.27 -1.16
CA ALA A 33 16.20 4.55 -0.67
C ALA A 33 17.20 4.38 0.49
N LEU A 34 16.89 3.50 1.45
CA LEU A 34 17.81 3.18 2.54
C LEU A 34 19.12 2.58 2.02
N ARG A 35 19.04 1.65 1.07
CA ARG A 35 20.22 1.04 0.43
C ARG A 35 21.07 2.10 -0.30
N GLN A 36 20.44 2.97 -1.09
CA GLN A 36 21.13 4.05 -1.82
C GLN A 36 21.89 5.00 -0.87
N HIS A 37 21.34 5.23 0.35
CA HIS A 37 22.02 6.01 1.38
C HIS A 37 23.02 5.19 2.23
N GLY A 38 23.34 3.95 1.83
CA GLY A 38 24.27 3.08 2.53
C GLY A 38 23.77 2.64 3.91
N ILE A 39 22.46 2.56 4.09
CA ILE A 39 21.82 2.06 5.31
C ILE A 39 21.43 0.60 5.09
N LYS A 40 22.04 -0.30 5.88
CA LYS A 40 21.72 -1.73 5.83
C LYS A 40 20.29 -1.95 6.27
N ASN A 41 19.53 -2.67 5.45
CA ASN A 41 18.15 -2.94 5.77
C ASN A 41 17.69 -4.31 5.27
N PHE A 42 16.62 -4.81 5.89
CA PHE A 42 16.00 -6.10 5.64
C PHE A 42 14.49 -5.92 5.56
N VAL A 43 13.82 -6.81 4.83
CA VAL A 43 12.36 -6.86 4.78
C VAL A 43 11.87 -8.25 5.17
N ALA A 44 10.95 -8.34 6.14
CA ALA A 44 10.34 -9.61 6.55
C ALA A 44 8.85 -9.62 6.22
N SER A 45 8.38 -10.66 5.53
CA SER A 45 6.98 -10.89 5.18
C SER A 45 6.67 -12.35 4.91
N ALA A 46 5.41 -12.69 4.60
CA ALA A 46 5.04 -14.04 4.17
C ALA A 46 5.41 -14.35 2.71
N GLY A 47 6.17 -13.47 2.05
CA GLY A 47 6.46 -13.57 0.62
C GLY A 47 5.45 -12.80 -0.23
N GLY A 48 5.48 -13.03 -1.53
CA GLY A 48 4.64 -12.39 -2.54
C GLY A 48 5.44 -11.98 -3.77
N ARG A 49 4.77 -11.51 -4.81
CA ARG A 49 5.37 -11.22 -6.13
C ARG A 49 6.47 -10.16 -6.07
N MET A 50 6.33 -9.17 -5.17
CA MET A 50 7.29 -8.08 -5.04
C MET A 50 8.58 -8.47 -4.29
N VAL A 51 8.73 -9.72 -3.85
CA VAL A 51 10.03 -10.23 -3.35
C VAL A 51 11.10 -10.10 -4.43
N HIS A 52 10.73 -10.37 -5.69
CA HIS A 52 11.63 -10.19 -6.82
C HIS A 52 12.13 -8.73 -7.00
N ASP A 53 11.30 -7.75 -6.65
CA ASP A 53 11.74 -6.34 -6.70
C ASP A 53 12.77 -6.03 -5.61
N LEU A 54 12.68 -6.66 -4.43
CA LEU A 54 13.74 -6.58 -3.41
C LEU A 54 15.03 -7.25 -3.86
N GLU A 55 14.95 -8.39 -4.53
CA GLU A 55 16.11 -9.10 -5.10
C GLU A 55 16.84 -8.23 -6.12
N LYS A 56 16.11 -7.59 -7.05
CA LYS A 56 16.67 -6.66 -8.04
C LYS A 56 17.48 -5.53 -7.40
N ILE A 57 16.98 -4.97 -6.30
CA ILE A 57 17.66 -3.91 -5.56
C ILE A 57 18.63 -4.46 -4.49
N LYS A 58 18.87 -5.77 -4.44
CA LYS A 58 19.80 -6.44 -3.52
C LYS A 58 19.51 -6.16 -2.04
N VAL A 59 18.23 -6.07 -1.67
CA VAL A 59 17.78 -5.97 -0.27
C VAL A 59 17.31 -7.34 0.20
N PRO A 60 17.89 -7.92 1.27
CA PRO A 60 17.52 -9.24 1.75
C PRO A 60 16.07 -9.31 2.21
N HIS A 61 15.33 -10.33 1.72
CA HIS A 61 14.01 -10.68 2.18
C HIS A 61 14.06 -11.89 3.12
N ILE A 62 13.27 -11.85 4.19
CA ILE A 62 13.16 -12.90 5.19
C ILE A 62 11.71 -13.42 5.17
N THR A 63 11.53 -14.65 4.77
CA THR A 63 10.20 -15.27 4.71
C THR A 63 9.76 -15.78 6.07
N LEU A 64 8.70 -15.20 6.62
CA LEU A 64 8.05 -15.61 7.86
C LEU A 64 6.52 -15.52 7.72
N PRO A 65 5.73 -16.41 8.34
CA PRO A 65 4.26 -16.41 8.23
C PRO A 65 3.61 -15.26 9.00
N LEU A 66 3.90 -14.02 8.56
CA LEU A 66 3.49 -12.78 9.22
C LEU A 66 2.05 -12.35 8.89
N LYS A 67 1.44 -12.95 7.86
CA LYS A 67 0.03 -12.75 7.51
C LYS A 67 -0.87 -13.60 8.41
N THR A 68 -0.84 -13.34 9.71
CA THR A 68 -1.63 -14.10 10.70
C THR A 68 -2.18 -13.19 11.79
N LYS A 69 -3.32 -13.61 12.37
CA LYS A 69 -3.90 -13.01 13.57
C LYS A 69 -3.98 -14.02 14.73
N ASN A 70 -3.53 -15.25 14.50
CA ASN A 70 -3.50 -16.28 15.53
C ASN A 70 -2.46 -15.92 16.61
N PRO A 71 -2.84 -15.80 17.89
CA PRO A 71 -1.95 -15.33 18.96
C PRO A 71 -0.73 -16.23 19.16
N ILE A 72 -0.89 -17.55 19.02
CA ILE A 72 0.21 -18.51 19.15
C ILE A 72 1.23 -18.29 18.02
N LYS A 73 0.75 -18.15 16.77
CA LYS A 73 1.61 -17.86 15.62
C LYS A 73 2.29 -16.50 15.75
N LEU A 74 1.59 -15.48 16.28
CA LEU A 74 2.18 -14.17 16.54
C LEU A 74 3.34 -14.26 17.55
N TYR A 75 3.15 -15.05 18.63
CA TYR A 75 4.20 -15.27 19.62
C TYR A 75 5.39 -16.03 19.03
N LEU A 76 5.18 -17.14 18.32
CA LEU A 76 6.25 -17.91 17.66
C LEU A 76 7.01 -17.05 16.63
N ASN A 77 6.32 -16.24 15.85
CA ASN A 77 6.95 -15.28 14.94
C ASN A 77 7.80 -14.26 15.69
N SER A 78 7.38 -13.84 16.88
CA SER A 78 8.18 -12.90 17.68
C SER A 78 9.49 -13.49 18.17
N LEU A 79 9.55 -14.78 18.47
CA LEU A 79 10.79 -15.47 18.84
C LEU A 79 11.74 -15.59 17.64
N LYS A 80 11.20 -15.92 16.46
CA LYS A 80 11.99 -15.97 15.22
C LYS A 80 12.54 -14.60 14.86
N LEU A 81 11.72 -13.55 14.93
CA LEU A 81 12.14 -12.17 14.66
C LEU A 81 13.23 -11.71 15.64
N GLU A 82 13.11 -12.05 16.92
CA GLU A 82 14.13 -11.73 17.93
C GLU A 82 15.51 -12.34 17.57
N LYS A 83 15.52 -13.61 17.16
CA LYS A 83 16.74 -14.28 16.69
C LYS A 83 17.34 -13.54 15.49
N ILE A 84 16.52 -13.23 14.48
CA ILE A 84 16.93 -12.49 13.27
C ILE A 84 17.50 -11.10 13.63
N ILE A 85 16.87 -10.39 14.55
CA ILE A 85 17.32 -9.06 15.02
C ILE A 85 18.73 -9.17 15.59
N LYS A 86 18.98 -10.15 16.46
CA LYS A 86 20.28 -10.35 17.11
C LYS A 86 21.37 -10.79 16.13
N GLU A 87 21.07 -11.77 15.26
CA GLU A 87 22.02 -12.31 14.28
C GLU A 87 22.46 -11.29 13.22
N ASN A 88 21.59 -10.34 12.86
CA ASN A 88 21.86 -9.36 11.82
C ASN A 88 22.26 -7.97 12.35
N GLY A 89 22.35 -7.79 13.66
CA GLY A 89 22.67 -6.51 14.29
C GLY A 89 21.62 -5.42 14.04
N ILE A 90 20.35 -5.83 13.87
CA ILE A 90 19.24 -4.90 13.62
C ILE A 90 19.02 -4.08 14.89
N ASN A 91 18.94 -2.77 14.76
CA ASN A 91 18.72 -1.86 15.88
C ASN A 91 17.44 -1.03 15.76
N ILE A 92 16.74 -1.11 14.61
CA ILE A 92 15.41 -0.51 14.41
C ILE A 92 14.49 -1.53 13.73
N VAL A 93 13.33 -1.78 14.35
CA VAL A 93 12.26 -2.59 13.77
C VAL A 93 11.10 -1.68 13.37
N HIS A 94 10.72 -1.70 12.10
CA HIS A 94 9.69 -0.87 11.53
C HIS A 94 8.49 -1.71 11.09
N ALA A 95 7.41 -1.71 11.86
CA ALA A 95 6.18 -2.40 11.49
C ALA A 95 5.31 -1.51 10.60
N ARG A 96 4.95 -2.05 9.43
CA ARG A 96 4.17 -1.34 8.40
C ARG A 96 2.70 -1.78 8.34
N SER A 97 2.29 -2.68 9.23
CA SER A 97 0.91 -3.16 9.30
C SER A 97 0.60 -3.75 10.68
N ARG A 98 -0.67 -3.74 11.05
CA ARG A 98 -1.16 -4.22 12.37
C ARG A 98 -0.88 -5.70 12.64
N ALA A 99 -1.06 -6.55 11.63
CA ALA A 99 -0.94 -8.00 11.83
C ALA A 99 0.46 -8.40 12.34
N PRO A 100 1.56 -8.01 11.68
CA PRO A 100 2.90 -8.32 12.14
C PRO A 100 3.39 -7.43 13.29
N ALA A 101 2.73 -6.29 13.57
CA ALA A 101 3.20 -5.32 14.55
C ALA A 101 3.30 -5.91 15.97
N TRP A 102 2.42 -6.83 16.36
CA TRP A 102 2.53 -7.50 17.65
C TRP A 102 3.79 -8.36 17.77
N SER A 103 4.04 -9.21 16.75
CA SER A 103 5.25 -10.02 16.72
C SER A 103 6.52 -9.16 16.70
N ALA A 104 6.52 -8.11 15.89
CA ALA A 104 7.62 -7.16 15.76
C ALA A 104 7.89 -6.39 17.06
N TYR A 105 6.83 -5.91 17.74
CA TYR A 105 6.94 -5.21 19.01
C TYR A 105 7.52 -6.11 20.11
N TRP A 106 7.00 -7.32 20.27
CA TRP A 106 7.54 -8.25 21.28
C TRP A 106 8.98 -8.63 21.00
N ALA A 107 9.35 -8.86 19.74
CA ALA A 107 10.72 -9.14 19.34
C ALA A 107 11.65 -7.97 19.64
N ALA A 108 11.28 -6.75 19.23
CA ALA A 108 12.07 -5.55 19.46
C ALA A 108 12.26 -5.27 20.96
N LYS A 109 11.20 -5.45 21.76
CA LYS A 109 11.27 -5.27 23.23
C LYS A 109 12.23 -6.26 23.88
N ARG A 110 12.20 -7.56 23.52
CA ARG A 110 13.11 -8.56 24.08
C ARG A 110 14.56 -8.38 23.59
N ALA A 111 14.73 -7.94 22.35
CA ALA A 111 16.04 -7.67 21.80
C ALA A 111 16.64 -6.32 22.26
N GLY A 112 15.88 -5.47 22.96
CA GLY A 112 16.33 -4.16 23.43
C GLY A 112 16.55 -3.13 22.32
N VAL A 113 15.88 -3.29 21.16
CA VAL A 113 16.03 -2.41 20.00
C VAL A 113 14.85 -1.47 19.81
N LYS A 114 15.03 -0.40 19.02
CA LYS A 114 13.99 0.59 18.76
C LYS A 114 12.86 -0.01 17.90
N PHE A 115 11.64 0.38 18.22
CA PHE A 115 10.44 -0.01 17.47
C PHE A 115 9.73 1.22 16.93
N MET A 116 9.35 1.19 15.66
CA MET A 116 8.55 2.24 15.02
C MET A 116 7.48 1.65 14.12
N THR A 117 6.49 2.47 13.80
CA THR A 117 5.34 2.04 12.99
C THR A 117 4.96 3.09 11.95
N THR A 118 4.27 2.66 10.90
CA THR A 118 3.59 3.57 9.97
C THR A 118 2.11 3.21 9.87
N PHE A 119 1.24 4.21 10.09
CA PHE A 119 -0.19 4.10 9.80
C PHE A 119 -0.43 4.43 8.32
N HIS A 120 -0.87 3.44 7.56
CA HIS A 120 -1.17 3.54 6.13
C HIS A 120 -2.65 3.74 5.81
N GLY A 121 -3.48 3.95 6.82
CA GLY A 121 -4.92 4.15 6.67
C GLY A 121 -5.60 4.28 8.03
N THR A 122 -6.86 4.66 8.02
CA THR A 122 -7.71 4.63 9.20
C THR A 122 -8.02 3.19 9.58
N TYR A 123 -7.86 2.86 10.85
CA TYR A 123 -8.16 1.52 11.34
C TYR A 123 -9.50 1.52 12.04
N GLY A 124 -10.46 0.79 11.50
CA GLY A 124 -11.78 0.62 12.13
C GLY A 124 -11.64 0.17 13.58
N LEU A 125 -12.39 0.83 14.47
CA LEU A 125 -12.30 0.60 15.92
C LEU A 125 -13.10 -0.64 16.37
N GLY A 126 -14.02 -1.11 15.52
CA GLY A 126 -14.91 -2.24 15.80
C GLY A 126 -15.99 -1.94 16.83
N PRO A 127 -16.95 -2.86 17.00
CA PRO A 127 -17.96 -2.75 18.03
C PRO A 127 -17.31 -2.61 19.41
N LYS A 128 -17.82 -1.69 20.23
CA LYS A 128 -17.31 -1.44 21.60
C LYS A 128 -15.78 -1.24 21.71
N GLY A 129 -15.10 -0.87 20.63
CA GLY A 129 -13.66 -0.60 20.64
C GLY A 129 -12.74 -1.83 20.70
N ILE A 130 -13.24 -3.05 20.51
CA ILE A 130 -12.42 -4.29 20.59
C ILE A 130 -11.26 -4.25 19.59
N LYS A 131 -11.51 -3.78 18.37
CA LYS A 131 -10.44 -3.63 17.37
C LYS A 131 -9.44 -2.53 17.73
N LYS A 132 -9.86 -1.53 18.50
CA LYS A 132 -8.99 -0.46 19.00
C LYS A 132 -7.86 -1.03 19.86
N PHE A 133 -8.17 -2.00 20.75
CA PHE A 133 -7.15 -2.68 21.56
C PHE A 133 -6.13 -3.40 20.67
N TYR A 134 -6.59 -4.16 19.67
CA TYR A 134 -5.69 -4.83 18.73
C TYR A 134 -4.83 -3.85 17.92
N ASN A 135 -5.40 -2.74 17.49
CA ASN A 135 -4.70 -1.73 16.70
C ASN A 135 -3.68 -0.93 17.53
N ARG A 136 -3.82 -0.91 18.86
CA ARG A 136 -3.03 -0.08 19.77
C ARG A 136 -1.52 -0.36 19.70
N VAL A 137 -1.12 -1.56 19.32
CA VAL A 137 0.31 -1.88 19.11
C VAL A 137 1.00 -0.94 18.12
N MET A 138 0.26 -0.38 17.18
CA MET A 138 0.78 0.60 16.23
C MET A 138 1.19 1.94 16.87
N THR A 139 0.84 2.18 18.13
CA THR A 139 1.21 3.38 18.89
C THR A 139 2.30 3.11 19.95
N TYR A 140 2.82 1.88 20.06
CA TYR A 140 3.78 1.50 21.10
C TYR A 140 5.23 1.88 20.76
N GLY A 141 5.48 2.27 19.50
CA GLY A 141 6.83 2.66 19.06
C GLY A 141 7.34 3.94 19.72
N GLN A 142 8.65 4.14 19.64
CA GLN A 142 9.29 5.41 19.94
C GLN A 142 8.90 6.48 18.93
N LEU A 143 8.64 6.07 17.67
CA LEU A 143 8.12 6.92 16.61
C LEU A 143 6.95 6.23 15.90
N VAL A 144 5.98 7.06 15.50
CA VAL A 144 4.80 6.65 14.73
C VAL A 144 4.70 7.57 13.52
N ILE A 145 4.79 7.01 12.33
CA ILE A 145 4.64 7.77 11.09
C ILE A 145 3.16 7.79 10.72
N ALA A 146 2.63 8.99 10.53
CA ALA A 146 1.33 9.25 9.91
C ALA A 146 1.55 9.71 8.47
N ILE A 147 0.88 9.08 7.49
CA ILE A 147 1.12 9.38 6.06
C ILE A 147 0.34 10.59 5.54
N SER A 148 -0.55 11.14 6.33
CA SER A 148 -1.32 12.36 6.01
C SER A 148 -1.82 13.03 7.29
N ASN A 149 -2.26 14.30 7.17
CA ASN A 149 -2.91 15.02 8.27
C ASN A 149 -4.18 14.31 8.74
N HIS A 150 -4.95 13.72 7.81
CA HIS A 150 -6.13 12.91 8.14
C HIS A 150 -5.76 11.72 9.05
N ILE A 151 -4.68 11.01 8.72
CA ILE A 151 -4.19 9.89 9.55
C ILE A 151 -3.61 10.38 10.87
N LYS A 152 -2.89 11.50 10.90
CA LYS A 152 -2.43 12.10 12.16
C LYS A 152 -3.62 12.39 13.09
N LYS A 153 -4.65 13.06 12.58
CA LYS A 153 -5.90 13.35 13.32
C LYS A 153 -6.57 12.07 13.81
N HIS A 154 -6.71 11.05 12.94
CA HIS A 154 -7.26 9.74 13.34
C HIS A 154 -6.49 9.11 14.51
N ILE A 155 -5.15 9.19 14.51
CA ILE A 155 -4.32 8.64 15.59
C ILE A 155 -4.55 9.40 16.89
N THR A 156 -4.51 10.73 16.87
CA THR A 156 -4.64 11.57 18.09
C THR A 156 -6.03 11.47 18.70
N GLU A 157 -7.08 11.42 17.91
CA GLU A 157 -8.46 11.31 18.40
C GLU A 157 -8.79 9.92 18.97
N ASN A 158 -8.19 8.88 18.42
CA ASN A 158 -8.58 7.50 18.76
C ASN A 158 -7.63 6.79 19.70
N TYR A 159 -6.38 7.23 19.82
CA TYR A 159 -5.38 6.58 20.65
C TYR A 159 -4.73 7.58 21.61
N ARG A 160 -4.55 7.17 22.87
CA ARG A 160 -3.79 7.97 23.84
C ARG A 160 -2.30 7.85 23.52
N ILE A 161 -1.76 8.80 22.78
CA ILE A 161 -0.35 8.86 22.37
C ILE A 161 0.17 10.28 22.58
N ASN A 162 1.43 10.40 23.01
CA ASN A 162 2.11 11.69 22.99
C ASN A 162 2.37 12.08 21.53
N GLU A 163 1.90 13.25 21.12
CA GLU A 163 2.03 13.76 19.75
C GLU A 163 3.50 13.94 19.31
N ASP A 164 4.41 14.18 20.25
CA ASP A 164 5.85 14.27 19.98
C ASP A 164 6.44 12.99 19.37
N LYS A 165 5.73 11.87 19.50
CA LYS A 165 6.09 10.61 18.85
C LYS A 165 5.59 10.51 17.42
N ILE A 166 4.67 11.37 16.99
CA ILE A 166 4.08 11.31 15.66
C ILE A 166 4.91 12.16 14.69
N ARG A 167 5.28 11.55 13.57
CA ARG A 167 5.88 12.25 12.44
C ARG A 167 4.95 12.17 11.26
N LEU A 168 4.58 13.34 10.73
CA LEU A 168 3.86 13.45 9.48
C LEU A 168 4.86 13.30 8.34
N ILE A 169 4.77 12.21 7.61
CA ILE A 169 5.59 11.95 6.42
C ILE A 169 4.65 11.51 5.31
N HIS A 170 4.39 12.40 4.37
CA HIS A 170 3.54 12.10 3.22
C HIS A 170 4.13 10.98 2.37
N ARG A 171 3.26 10.23 1.74
CA ARG A 171 3.71 9.24 0.75
C ARG A 171 4.23 9.98 -0.49
N CYS A 172 5.26 9.42 -1.06
CA CYS A 172 5.81 9.88 -2.33
C CYS A 172 5.44 8.92 -3.47
N VAL A 173 5.61 9.39 -4.68
CA VAL A 173 5.57 8.62 -5.92
C VAL A 173 6.95 8.67 -6.56
N ASP A 174 7.30 7.63 -7.27
CA ASP A 174 8.51 7.59 -8.10
C ASP A 174 8.25 8.45 -9.35
N ILE A 175 8.74 9.68 -9.31
CA ILE A 175 8.52 10.65 -10.39
C ILE A 175 9.25 10.28 -11.68
N GLU A 176 10.36 9.52 -11.61
CA GLU A 176 11.06 9.05 -12.79
C GLU A 176 10.22 7.97 -13.50
N LYS A 177 9.70 6.98 -12.74
CA LYS A 177 8.84 5.93 -13.26
C LYS A 177 7.53 6.46 -13.84
N PHE A 178 6.96 7.49 -13.23
CA PHE A 178 5.68 8.08 -13.64
C PHE A 178 5.84 9.34 -14.49
N SER A 179 7.05 9.65 -14.94
CA SER A 179 7.29 10.68 -15.94
C SER A 179 6.77 10.26 -17.30
N PRO A 180 6.08 11.13 -18.05
CA PRO A 180 5.73 10.87 -19.45
C PRO A 180 6.93 10.39 -20.30
N ALA A 181 8.10 10.97 -20.09
CA ALA A 181 9.34 10.62 -20.80
C ALA A 181 9.83 9.18 -20.51
N ALA A 182 9.39 8.56 -19.44
CA ALA A 182 9.75 7.17 -19.07
C ALA A 182 8.85 6.13 -19.73
N VAL A 183 7.81 6.54 -20.46
CA VAL A 183 6.85 5.64 -21.10
C VAL A 183 7.12 5.64 -22.60
N SER A 184 7.69 4.53 -23.10
CA SER A 184 7.95 4.40 -24.54
C SER A 184 6.66 4.27 -25.35
N GLN A 185 6.73 4.61 -26.62
CA GLN A 185 5.60 4.51 -27.55
C GLN A 185 5.07 3.06 -27.65
N GLU A 186 5.96 2.07 -27.65
CA GLU A 186 5.59 0.65 -27.70
C GLU A 186 4.75 0.24 -26.49
N ARG A 187 5.04 0.79 -25.30
CA ARG A 187 4.23 0.54 -24.09
C ARG A 187 2.84 1.16 -24.21
N ILE A 188 2.74 2.37 -24.78
CA ILE A 188 1.47 3.04 -25.03
C ILE A 188 0.63 2.26 -26.03
N ILE A 189 1.22 1.90 -27.19
CA ILE A 189 0.56 1.10 -28.24
C ILE A 189 0.07 -0.24 -27.67
N ARG A 190 0.90 -0.91 -26.88
CA ARG A 190 0.53 -2.16 -26.22
C ARG A 190 -0.67 -1.96 -25.27
N ALA A 191 -0.66 -0.91 -24.47
CA ALA A 191 -1.78 -0.60 -23.56
C ALA A 191 -3.08 -0.36 -24.33
N VAL A 192 -3.03 0.34 -25.47
CA VAL A 192 -4.19 0.55 -26.37
C VAL A 192 -4.67 -0.78 -26.94
N GLN A 193 -3.77 -1.58 -27.52
CA GLN A 193 -4.14 -2.85 -28.19
C GLN A 193 -4.69 -3.89 -27.21
N GLU A 194 -3.99 -4.16 -26.10
CA GLU A 194 -4.43 -5.15 -25.10
C GLU A 194 -5.77 -4.80 -24.48
N ASN A 195 -6.07 -3.52 -24.37
CA ASN A 195 -7.31 -3.05 -23.77
C ASN A 195 -8.36 -2.61 -24.80
N ASN A 196 -8.10 -2.77 -26.12
CA ASN A 196 -8.98 -2.35 -27.21
C ASN A 196 -9.52 -0.92 -26.98
N ILE A 197 -8.62 0.02 -26.67
CA ILE A 197 -8.98 1.42 -26.42
C ILE A 197 -9.22 2.09 -27.77
N PRO A 198 -10.40 2.71 -28.01
CA PRO A 198 -10.66 3.46 -29.23
C PRO A 198 -9.73 4.66 -29.38
N GLU A 199 -9.23 4.92 -30.60
CA GLU A 199 -8.30 6.00 -30.87
C GLU A 199 -8.97 7.39 -30.89
N ASP A 200 -10.25 7.43 -31.27
CA ASP A 200 -10.99 8.69 -31.52
C ASP A 200 -11.89 9.12 -30.37
N LEU A 201 -11.82 8.47 -29.23
CA LEU A 201 -12.68 8.78 -28.07
C LEU A 201 -11.87 9.28 -26.89
N PRO A 202 -12.37 10.29 -26.14
CA PRO A 202 -11.80 10.66 -24.84
C PRO A 202 -11.79 9.48 -23.89
N VAL A 203 -10.64 9.21 -23.27
CA VAL A 203 -10.43 8.09 -22.35
C VAL A 203 -10.50 8.55 -20.92
N ILE A 204 -11.45 8.03 -20.18
CA ILE A 204 -11.62 8.28 -18.73
C ILE A 204 -11.12 7.05 -17.98
N SER A 205 -10.24 7.23 -17.01
CA SER A 205 -9.72 6.11 -16.19
C SER A 205 -10.00 6.28 -14.71
N LEU A 206 -10.45 5.20 -14.06
CA LEU A 206 -10.45 5.08 -12.61
C LEU A 206 -9.51 3.93 -12.22
N ILE A 207 -8.37 4.28 -11.61
CA ILE A 207 -7.31 3.34 -11.26
C ILE A 207 -7.33 3.09 -9.76
N GLY A 208 -7.65 1.86 -9.36
CA GLY A 208 -7.70 1.48 -7.96
C GLY A 208 -8.40 0.15 -7.74
N ARG A 209 -8.20 -0.43 -6.55
CA ARG A 209 -8.87 -1.69 -6.19
C ARG A 209 -10.39 -1.57 -6.33
N ILE A 210 -11.03 -2.61 -6.83
CA ILE A 210 -12.50 -2.64 -6.93
C ILE A 210 -13.07 -2.88 -5.53
N THR A 211 -13.50 -1.80 -4.89
CA THR A 211 -14.07 -1.81 -3.53
C THR A 211 -15.10 -0.68 -3.40
N ARG A 212 -16.14 -0.86 -2.57
CA ARG A 212 -17.21 0.14 -2.42
C ARG A 212 -16.67 1.53 -2.05
N TRP A 213 -15.68 1.58 -1.18
CA TRP A 213 -15.09 2.84 -0.72
C TRP A 213 -14.32 3.61 -1.80
N LYS A 214 -13.83 2.91 -2.87
CA LYS A 214 -13.21 3.56 -4.03
C LYS A 214 -14.23 4.19 -4.99
N GLY A 215 -15.51 3.93 -4.77
CA GLY A 215 -16.60 4.65 -5.41
C GLY A 215 -16.78 4.41 -6.91
N GLN A 216 -16.41 3.23 -7.44
CA GLN A 216 -16.67 2.90 -8.85
C GLN A 216 -18.17 3.06 -9.21
N HIS A 217 -19.08 2.77 -8.29
CA HIS A 217 -20.50 2.98 -8.49
C HIS A 217 -20.87 4.47 -8.68
N VAL A 218 -20.17 5.38 -7.97
CA VAL A 218 -20.35 6.84 -8.14
C VAL A 218 -19.90 7.27 -9.53
N LEU A 219 -18.77 6.73 -10.01
CA LEU A 219 -18.32 6.97 -11.38
C LEU A 219 -19.38 6.51 -12.39
N LEU A 220 -19.88 5.28 -12.27
CA LEU A 220 -20.90 4.75 -13.20
C LEU A 220 -22.18 5.58 -13.19
N GLU A 221 -22.62 6.05 -12.02
CA GLU A 221 -23.76 6.95 -11.92
C GLU A 221 -23.49 8.30 -12.62
N ALA A 222 -22.28 8.87 -12.46
CA ALA A 222 -21.91 10.08 -13.17
C ALA A 222 -21.86 9.88 -14.68
N LEU A 223 -21.29 8.77 -15.16
CA LEU A 223 -21.22 8.44 -16.58
C LEU A 223 -22.62 8.20 -17.20
N SER A 224 -23.58 7.70 -16.43
CA SER A 224 -24.96 7.54 -16.92
C SER A 224 -25.62 8.84 -17.33
N LYS A 225 -25.20 9.97 -16.73
CA LYS A 225 -25.66 11.32 -17.08
C LYS A 225 -24.99 11.86 -18.36
N LEU A 226 -23.93 11.19 -18.80
CA LEU A 226 -23.14 11.52 -19.99
C LEU A 226 -23.32 10.46 -21.11
N LYS A 227 -24.28 9.56 -20.99
CA LYS A 227 -24.46 8.42 -21.93
C LYS A 227 -24.56 8.84 -23.41
N ASP A 228 -25.07 10.04 -23.69
CA ASP A 228 -25.23 10.58 -25.04
C ASP A 228 -23.95 11.30 -25.55
N ARG A 229 -22.90 11.35 -24.74
CA ARG A 229 -21.56 11.85 -25.12
C ARG A 229 -20.67 10.71 -25.53
N ASP A 230 -19.72 10.97 -26.39
CA ASP A 230 -18.71 10.01 -26.79
C ASP A 230 -17.54 10.01 -25.78
N PHE A 231 -17.26 8.86 -25.20
CA PHE A 231 -16.14 8.59 -24.32
C PHE A 231 -15.91 7.09 -24.18
N PHE A 232 -14.74 6.72 -23.72
CA PHE A 232 -14.41 5.36 -23.30
C PHE A 232 -13.89 5.37 -21.87
N CYS A 233 -14.38 4.49 -21.01
CA CYS A 233 -14.00 4.47 -19.60
C CYS A 233 -13.30 3.16 -19.21
N LEU A 234 -12.13 3.27 -18.61
CA LEU A 234 -11.36 2.16 -18.06
C LEU A 234 -11.52 2.09 -16.55
N ILE A 235 -11.99 0.96 -16.03
CA ILE A 235 -11.95 0.64 -14.59
C ILE A 235 -10.82 -0.35 -14.38
N VAL A 236 -9.73 0.15 -13.76
CA VAL A 236 -8.45 -0.55 -13.61
C VAL A 236 -8.24 -0.96 -12.17
N GLY A 237 -8.10 -2.25 -11.89
CA GLY A 237 -7.76 -2.75 -10.58
C GLY A 237 -8.34 -4.13 -10.27
N SER A 238 -7.73 -4.83 -9.33
CA SER A 238 -8.21 -6.12 -8.85
C SER A 238 -9.32 -5.96 -7.82
N ASP A 239 -10.28 -6.86 -7.85
CA ASP A 239 -11.31 -7.00 -6.81
C ASP A 239 -10.82 -7.75 -5.56
N GLN A 240 -9.65 -8.36 -5.65
CA GLN A 240 -9.07 -9.18 -4.57
C GLN A 240 -10.04 -10.26 -4.05
N GLY A 241 -10.78 -10.89 -4.96
CA GLY A 241 -11.78 -11.91 -4.65
C GLY A 241 -13.14 -11.36 -4.16
N ARG A 242 -13.41 -10.07 -4.28
CA ARG A 242 -14.71 -9.45 -3.97
C ARG A 242 -15.66 -9.51 -5.15
N VAL A 243 -15.83 -10.70 -5.73
CA VAL A 243 -16.59 -10.95 -6.96
C VAL A 243 -17.99 -10.31 -6.92
N LYS A 244 -18.69 -10.42 -5.79
CA LYS A 244 -20.04 -9.87 -5.64
C LYS A 244 -20.13 -8.38 -5.99
N TYR A 245 -19.19 -7.56 -5.53
CA TYR A 245 -19.22 -6.13 -5.85
C TYR A 245 -18.87 -5.85 -7.31
N THR A 246 -17.98 -6.64 -7.89
CA THR A 246 -17.66 -6.55 -9.32
C THR A 246 -18.88 -6.87 -10.19
N GLU A 247 -19.65 -7.89 -9.83
CA GLU A 247 -20.90 -8.22 -10.55
C GLU A 247 -21.96 -7.13 -10.38
N GLU A 248 -22.13 -6.58 -9.17
CA GLU A 248 -23.01 -5.42 -8.95
C GLU A 248 -22.64 -4.23 -9.86
N LEU A 249 -21.34 -3.96 -10.06
CA LEU A 249 -20.90 -2.90 -10.96
C LEU A 249 -21.21 -3.22 -12.43
N LYS A 250 -21.04 -4.46 -12.85
CA LYS A 250 -21.40 -4.90 -14.22
C LYS A 250 -22.92 -4.78 -14.47
N GLU A 251 -23.73 -5.09 -13.46
CA GLU A 251 -25.18 -4.88 -13.53
C GLU A 251 -25.55 -3.40 -13.66
N LEU A 252 -24.82 -2.51 -12.94
CA LEU A 252 -25.00 -1.06 -13.11
C LEU A 252 -24.63 -0.59 -14.52
N VAL A 253 -23.55 -1.11 -15.11
CA VAL A 253 -23.15 -0.82 -16.48
C VAL A 253 -24.29 -1.15 -17.45
N LYS A 254 -24.89 -2.36 -17.34
CA LYS A 254 -26.06 -2.76 -18.16
C LYS A 254 -27.26 -1.88 -17.89
N LYS A 255 -27.60 -1.63 -16.62
CA LYS A 255 -28.73 -0.79 -16.22
C LYS A 255 -28.63 0.62 -16.80
N TYR A 256 -27.45 1.15 -16.94
CA TYR A 256 -27.22 2.51 -17.45
C TYR A 256 -26.97 2.56 -18.96
N GLY A 257 -26.92 1.42 -19.66
CA GLY A 257 -26.66 1.34 -21.11
C GLY A 257 -25.23 1.78 -21.45
N LEU A 258 -24.24 1.38 -20.64
CA LEU A 258 -22.84 1.77 -20.77
C LEU A 258 -21.92 0.62 -21.24
N GLU A 259 -22.48 -0.50 -21.73
CA GLU A 259 -21.74 -1.71 -22.06
C GLU A 259 -20.67 -1.49 -23.13
N SER A 260 -20.93 -0.63 -24.10
CA SER A 260 -19.97 -0.28 -25.16
C SER A 260 -18.94 0.77 -24.72
N LYS A 261 -19.18 1.45 -23.60
CA LYS A 261 -18.37 2.61 -23.14
C LYS A 261 -17.51 2.32 -21.94
N VAL A 262 -17.80 1.27 -21.15
CA VAL A 262 -17.09 0.96 -19.89
C VAL A 262 -16.43 -0.41 -19.95
N LYS A 263 -15.15 -0.46 -19.72
CA LYS A 263 -14.36 -1.69 -19.68
C LYS A 263 -13.68 -1.90 -18.33
N PHE A 264 -13.86 -3.09 -17.75
CA PHE A 264 -13.12 -3.56 -16.60
C PHE A 264 -11.89 -4.35 -17.11
N ILE A 265 -10.69 -3.84 -16.86
CA ILE A 265 -9.45 -4.47 -17.35
C ILE A 265 -8.71 -5.26 -16.29
N GLY A 266 -9.27 -5.34 -15.08
CA GLY A 266 -8.61 -6.04 -13.98
C GLY A 266 -7.34 -5.34 -13.52
N GLN A 267 -6.39 -6.12 -13.02
CA GLN A 267 -5.12 -5.59 -12.54
C GLN A 267 -4.17 -5.34 -13.71
N SER A 268 -3.66 -4.12 -13.81
CA SER A 268 -2.56 -3.78 -14.71
C SER A 268 -1.24 -3.63 -13.97
N PHE A 269 -0.15 -4.01 -14.62
CA PHE A 269 1.23 -3.85 -14.14
C PHE A 269 1.92 -2.63 -14.75
N ASP A 270 1.36 -2.06 -15.81
CA ASP A 270 1.87 -0.86 -16.47
C ASP A 270 0.90 0.32 -16.31
N ILE A 271 0.77 0.78 -15.07
CA ILE A 271 -0.04 1.96 -14.77
C ILE A 271 0.47 3.21 -15.48
N PRO A 272 1.80 3.47 -15.59
CA PRO A 272 2.28 4.62 -16.35
C PRO A 272 1.77 4.66 -17.80
N ALA A 273 1.77 3.52 -18.51
CA ALA A 273 1.25 3.48 -19.89
C ALA A 273 -0.26 3.74 -19.94
N LEU A 274 -1.03 3.20 -18.98
CA LEU A 274 -2.48 3.49 -18.89
C LEU A 274 -2.77 4.97 -18.58
N LEU A 275 -1.91 5.61 -17.78
CA LEU A 275 -2.03 7.05 -17.52
C LEU A 275 -1.76 7.87 -18.79
N MET A 276 -0.82 7.44 -19.64
CA MET A 276 -0.49 8.12 -20.90
C MET A 276 -1.62 8.04 -21.93
N VAL A 277 -2.46 7.00 -21.91
CA VAL A 277 -3.62 6.86 -22.80
C VAL A 277 -4.90 7.47 -22.22
N SER A 278 -4.84 8.02 -21.01
CA SER A 278 -6.00 8.60 -20.32
C SER A 278 -6.03 10.10 -20.46
N ASP A 279 -7.13 10.66 -20.98
CA ASP A 279 -7.34 12.11 -21.00
C ASP A 279 -7.79 12.60 -19.61
N ILE A 280 -8.56 11.79 -18.89
CA ILE A 280 -9.05 12.12 -17.56
C ILE A 280 -8.84 10.94 -16.61
N VAL A 281 -8.17 11.23 -15.50
CA VAL A 281 -8.03 10.24 -14.41
C VAL A 281 -8.87 10.67 -13.21
N LEU A 282 -9.77 9.78 -12.78
CA LEU A 282 -10.70 10.06 -11.70
C LEU A 282 -10.38 9.25 -10.43
N SER A 283 -10.61 9.89 -9.31
CA SER A 283 -10.63 9.26 -7.99
C SER A 283 -11.94 9.65 -7.30
N THR A 284 -12.80 8.68 -7.02
CA THR A 284 -14.17 8.91 -6.52
C THR A 284 -14.42 8.22 -5.18
N PRO A 285 -13.50 8.28 -4.19
CA PRO A 285 -13.69 7.59 -2.92
C PRO A 285 -14.91 8.16 -2.18
N VAL A 286 -15.71 7.27 -1.58
CA VAL A 286 -16.90 7.64 -0.79
C VAL A 286 -16.59 7.77 0.70
N GLU A 287 -15.37 7.40 1.10
CA GLU A 287 -14.83 7.58 2.45
C GLU A 287 -13.46 8.26 2.34
N PRO A 288 -13.05 9.04 3.35
CA PRO A 288 -11.74 9.68 3.33
C PRO A 288 -10.61 8.66 3.20
N GLU A 289 -9.74 8.89 2.25
CA GLU A 289 -8.52 8.10 2.04
C GLU A 289 -7.29 8.79 2.61
N ALA A 290 -6.31 7.99 2.99
CA ALA A 290 -5.05 8.48 3.51
C ALA A 290 -4.10 8.96 2.40
#